data_21143ec4c92b45d6e12a198763b39476
#
_entry.id   21143ec4c92b45d6e12a198763b39476
#
_cell.length_a   1.000
_cell.length_b   1.000
_cell.length_c   1.000
_cell.angle_alpha   90.00
_cell.angle_beta   90.00
_cell.angle_gamma   90.00
#
_symmetry.space_group_name_H-M   'P 1'
#
loop_
_entity.id
_entity.type
_entity.pdbx_description
1 polymer ?
#
loop_
_entity_poly.entity_id
_entity_poly.type
_entity_poly.pdbx_seq_one_letter_code
_entity_poly.pdbx_strand_id
1 'polypeptide(L)'
;MAAAQPCCQSLLGLVSSTLEVPSSAVCLHGEDTSQGREREFVKTMDEEQDGEYDVLGQEGEEEEDEEEKVPLKQEEEQVLVPCPLTEEILKEGLSLLCKTGNGLAHAYVKFEAKKKHLTDISLLQRYIHLRYVDLSENKLRDLSPLSSLTHLLWLKVDGNLLTSACMQELPYLQIISLAHNRIKDIEGITHPRLANLSLKGNKIKTALGLSQGQLFSLHILELRGNKLESTAGLNLPKLKNLYLAQNAISSLEGLEGLGQLTTLHLRENQLETLDGFCSSMKCLQYLNLRSNGISSLQEVAKLQVLPMLRALVLLDNPCSDEADYRVEVLVLLPHLERLDKEFFEEDERAEANKIRQKRQEEEQEMEESADSDVTE
;
A
#
# COMPACT_ATOMS: atom_id res chain seq x y z
N MET A 1 -45.90 -0.81 37.91
CA MET A 1 -45.77 0.64 38.01
C MET A 1 -44.50 0.96 37.29
N ALA A 2 -44.56 1.21 36.01
CA ALA A 2 -44.85 2.44 35.30
C ALA A 2 -43.79 3.51 35.60
N ALA A 3 -42.98 3.84 34.67
CA ALA A 3 -43.04 4.93 33.73
C ALA A 3 -41.63 5.05 33.10
N ALA A 4 -41.48 5.11 31.88
CA ALA A 4 -41.81 6.00 30.79
C ALA A 4 -40.54 6.72 30.27
N GLN A 5 -40.24 6.42 28.98
CA GLN A 5 -39.43 7.28 28.10
C GLN A 5 -40.11 8.62 27.82
N PRO A 6 -39.35 9.57 27.30
CA PRO A 6 -39.84 10.34 26.15
C PRO A 6 -38.79 10.41 25.04
N CYS A 7 -39.05 10.01 23.89
CA CYS A 7 -39.57 10.61 22.69
C CYS A 7 -39.07 12.04 22.43
N CYS A 8 -38.17 12.19 21.46
CA CYS A 8 -37.99 13.45 20.74
C CYS A 8 -38.30 13.20 19.27
N GLN A 9 -39.51 13.61 18.89
CA GLN A 9 -39.90 13.79 17.50
C GLN A 9 -39.84 15.26 17.12
N SER A 10 -39.35 15.48 15.92
CA SER A 10 -39.73 16.51 14.95
C SER A 10 -39.44 17.99 15.23
N LEU A 11 -38.59 18.54 14.38
CA LEU A 11 -38.87 19.83 13.70
C LEU A 11 -38.24 19.79 12.31
N LEU A 12 -39.07 19.45 11.34
CA LEU A 12 -38.89 19.77 9.93
C LEU A 12 -39.24 21.25 9.75
N GLY A 13 -38.28 22.02 9.24
CA GLY A 13 -38.49 23.40 8.84
C GLY A 13 -37.63 23.71 7.62
N LEU A 14 -38.27 23.73 6.48
CA LEU A 14 -37.79 24.16 5.17
C LEU A 14 -37.01 25.48 5.23
N VAL A 15 -35.80 25.52 4.67
CA VAL A 15 -35.31 26.63 3.85
C VAL A 15 -34.51 26.08 2.71
N SER A 16 -35.13 26.10 1.55
CA SER A 16 -34.49 26.02 0.25
C SER A 16 -33.73 27.33 0.00
N SER A 17 -32.40 27.26 -0.12
CA SER A 17 -31.66 28.30 -0.81
C SER A 17 -30.48 27.63 -1.50
N THR A 18 -30.62 27.54 -2.81
CA THR A 18 -29.58 27.29 -3.80
C THR A 18 -28.41 28.25 -3.58
N LEU A 19 -27.29 27.74 -3.14
CA LEU A 19 -26.01 28.42 -3.27
C LEU A 19 -25.22 27.70 -4.36
N GLU A 20 -25.25 28.31 -5.54
CA GLU A 20 -24.35 28.05 -6.64
C GLU A 20 -22.91 28.19 -6.15
N VAL A 21 -22.14 27.13 -6.35
CA VAL A 21 -20.68 27.14 -6.17
C VAL A 21 -20.11 27.88 -7.37
N PRO A 22 -19.39 29.01 -7.20
CA PRO A 22 -18.71 29.63 -8.32
C PRO A 22 -17.54 28.74 -8.78
N SER A 23 -17.70 28.16 -9.94
CA SER A 23 -16.63 27.64 -10.77
C SER A 23 -15.89 28.85 -11.30
N SER A 24 -14.75 29.18 -10.70
CA SER A 24 -13.59 29.85 -11.33
C SER A 24 -12.71 30.51 -10.25
N ALA A 25 -11.69 29.81 -9.81
CA ALA A 25 -10.49 30.45 -9.32
C ALA A 25 -9.39 30.17 -10.34
N VAL A 26 -9.42 30.91 -11.42
CA VAL A 26 -8.28 31.08 -12.33
C VAL A 26 -7.26 31.90 -11.56
N CYS A 27 -6.21 31.27 -11.06
CA CYS A 27 -5.02 31.96 -10.61
C CYS A 27 -4.23 32.42 -11.84
N LEU A 28 -4.30 33.71 -12.13
CA LEU A 28 -3.47 34.37 -13.12
C LEU A 28 -2.06 34.58 -12.56
N HIS A 29 -1.09 34.01 -13.28
CA HIS A 29 0.32 34.41 -13.42
C HIS A 29 1.06 34.91 -12.18
N GLY A 30 1.64 34.00 -11.45
CA GLY A 30 2.89 34.06 -10.75
C GLY A 30 3.45 32.65 -10.82
N GLU A 31 4.67 32.47 -11.30
CA GLU A 31 5.32 31.17 -11.37
C GLU A 31 5.24 30.52 -9.99
N ASP A 32 4.33 29.55 -9.87
CA ASP A 32 4.00 28.90 -8.61
C ASP A 32 5.06 27.84 -8.30
N THR A 33 6.13 28.30 -7.65
CA THR A 33 7.16 27.42 -7.09
C THR A 33 6.60 26.43 -6.06
N SER A 34 5.32 26.57 -5.64
CA SER A 34 4.65 25.64 -4.71
C SER A 34 4.26 24.33 -5.39
N GLN A 35 3.74 24.38 -6.62
CA GLN A 35 3.39 23.15 -7.36
C GLN A 35 4.62 22.34 -7.77
N GLY A 36 5.74 22.98 -8.03
CA GLY A 36 7.02 22.31 -8.26
C GLY A 36 7.51 21.57 -7.01
N ARG A 37 7.37 22.19 -5.84
CA ARG A 37 7.75 21.59 -4.56
C ARG A 37 6.76 20.55 -4.06
N GLU A 38 5.46 20.68 -4.37
CA GLU A 38 4.48 19.63 -4.11
C GLU A 38 4.78 18.37 -4.94
N ARG A 39 5.17 18.51 -6.20
CA ARG A 39 5.60 17.40 -7.06
C ARG A 39 6.92 16.78 -6.59
N GLU A 40 7.86 17.59 -6.16
CA GLU A 40 9.13 17.11 -5.61
C GLU A 40 8.95 16.38 -4.26
N PHE A 41 7.99 16.82 -3.44
CA PHE A 41 7.68 16.21 -2.16
C PHE A 41 6.91 14.87 -2.29
N VAL A 42 6.01 14.78 -3.27
CA VAL A 42 5.35 13.51 -3.65
C VAL A 42 6.38 12.57 -4.28
N LYS A 43 7.30 13.12 -5.09
CA LYS A 43 8.36 12.36 -5.76
C LYS A 43 9.36 11.74 -4.76
N THR A 44 9.69 12.42 -3.65
CA THR A 44 10.54 11.83 -2.60
C THR A 44 9.87 10.66 -1.88
N MET A 45 8.54 10.63 -1.74
CA MET A 45 7.84 9.45 -1.23
C MET A 45 7.82 8.30 -2.24
N ASP A 46 7.68 8.62 -3.53
CA ASP A 46 7.79 7.64 -4.62
C ASP A 46 9.24 7.13 -4.75
N GLU A 47 10.25 8.01 -4.60
CA GLU A 47 11.67 7.64 -4.66
C GLU A 47 12.13 6.76 -3.47
N GLU A 48 11.60 6.98 -2.25
CA GLU A 48 11.84 6.05 -1.12
C GLU A 48 11.16 4.67 -1.32
N GLN A 49 10.10 4.60 -2.14
CA GLN A 49 9.45 3.35 -2.55
C GLN A 49 10.09 2.74 -3.81
N ASP A 50 10.56 3.58 -4.73
CA ASP A 50 11.22 3.18 -5.99
C ASP A 50 12.70 2.78 -5.80
N GLY A 51 13.29 2.98 -4.64
CA GLY A 51 14.66 2.54 -4.34
C GLY A 51 14.91 1.03 -4.51
N GLU A 52 13.86 0.22 -4.68
CA GLU A 52 13.95 -1.19 -5.09
C GLU A 52 13.86 -1.41 -6.62
N TYR A 53 13.61 -0.35 -7.43
CA TYR A 53 13.36 -0.51 -8.87
C TYR A 53 14.56 -0.18 -9.77
N ASP A 54 15.51 0.64 -9.31
CA ASP A 54 16.63 1.13 -10.13
C ASP A 54 18.00 0.63 -9.63
N VAL A 55 18.19 -0.71 -9.53
CA VAL A 55 19.54 -1.25 -9.52
C VAL A 55 19.79 -2.06 -10.79
N LEU A 56 19.90 -1.34 -11.89
CA LEU A 56 20.73 -1.77 -13.01
C LEU A 56 22.17 -1.34 -12.70
N GLY A 57 22.94 -2.28 -12.13
CA GLY A 57 24.39 -2.25 -12.17
C GLY A 57 25.06 -1.32 -11.15
N GLN A 58 25.19 -1.80 -9.91
CA GLN A 58 26.43 -1.76 -9.15
C GLN A 58 26.30 -2.79 -8.01
N GLU A 59 27.27 -3.70 -7.94
CA GLU A 59 27.48 -4.56 -6.78
C GLU A 59 27.76 -3.66 -5.57
N GLY A 60 26.73 -3.35 -4.81
CA GLY A 60 26.80 -2.76 -3.50
C GLY A 60 26.50 -3.88 -2.52
N GLU A 61 27.45 -4.17 -1.64
CA GLU A 61 27.33 -5.10 -0.54
C GLU A 61 26.02 -4.82 0.19
N GLU A 62 25.12 -5.81 0.20
CA GLU A 62 23.95 -5.81 1.06
C GLU A 62 24.48 -5.83 2.49
N GLU A 63 24.48 -4.69 3.18
CA GLU A 63 24.56 -4.70 4.64
C GLU A 63 23.31 -5.47 5.10
N GLU A 64 23.53 -6.73 5.47
CA GLU A 64 22.58 -7.51 6.24
C GLU A 64 22.39 -6.75 7.57
N ASP A 65 21.31 -6.00 7.67
CA ASP A 65 20.78 -5.59 8.98
C ASP A 65 20.43 -6.90 9.72
N GLU A 66 21.42 -7.43 10.45
CA GLU A 66 21.18 -8.44 11.47
C GLU A 66 20.27 -7.80 12.53
N GLU A 67 18.96 -7.87 12.30
CA GLU A 67 18.00 -7.67 13.39
C GLU A 67 18.24 -8.79 14.41
N GLU A 68 19.03 -8.44 15.40
CA GLU A 68 19.22 -9.20 16.62
C GLU A 68 17.83 -9.65 17.12
N LYS A 69 17.57 -10.95 17.09
CA LYS A 69 16.36 -11.56 17.66
C LYS A 69 16.33 -11.29 19.16
N VAL A 70 15.84 -10.11 19.52
CA VAL A 70 15.59 -9.76 20.93
C VAL A 70 14.49 -10.69 21.44
N PRO A 71 14.72 -11.47 22.52
CA PRO A 71 13.72 -12.34 23.09
C PRO A 71 12.48 -11.51 23.46
N LEU A 72 11.29 -12.05 23.21
CA LEU A 72 9.99 -11.51 23.63
C LEU A 72 10.01 -11.23 25.13
N LYS A 73 10.54 -10.08 25.53
CA LYS A 73 10.26 -9.50 26.84
C LYS A 73 8.82 -9.04 26.80
N GLN A 74 8.04 -9.52 27.77
CA GLN A 74 6.71 -9.01 28.09
C GLN A 74 6.75 -7.49 27.99
N GLU A 75 5.84 -6.91 27.19
CA GLU A 75 5.72 -5.44 27.05
C GLU A 75 5.32 -4.89 28.43
N GLU A 76 6.29 -4.61 29.29
CA GLU A 76 6.06 -3.81 30.48
C GLU A 76 5.54 -2.45 30.01
N GLU A 77 4.37 -2.05 30.50
CA GLU A 77 3.84 -0.71 30.29
C GLU A 77 4.83 0.31 30.85
N GLN A 78 5.75 0.74 30.01
CA GLN A 78 6.65 1.83 30.37
C GLN A 78 5.80 3.05 30.71
N VAL A 79 5.88 3.50 31.95
CA VAL A 79 5.28 4.76 32.38
C VAL A 79 5.91 5.87 31.54
N LEU A 80 5.15 6.33 30.52
CA LEU A 80 5.60 7.40 29.64
C LEU A 80 5.65 8.70 30.43
N VAL A 81 6.83 9.32 30.49
CA VAL A 81 6.95 10.68 30.98
C VAL A 81 6.21 11.59 30.01
N PRO A 82 5.20 12.38 30.46
CA PRO A 82 4.49 13.31 29.61
C PRO A 82 5.44 14.33 28.97
N CYS A 83 5.37 14.44 27.66
CA CYS A 83 6.14 15.43 26.88
C CYS A 83 5.17 16.08 25.87
N PRO A 84 4.41 17.11 26.29
CA PRO A 84 3.50 17.81 25.39
C PRO A 84 4.27 18.70 24.42
N LEU A 85 3.65 18.97 23.26
CA LEU A 85 4.14 19.94 22.30
C LEU A 85 4.16 21.34 22.93
N THR A 86 5.34 21.99 22.95
CA THR A 86 5.53 23.33 23.48
C THR A 86 5.56 24.38 22.36
N GLU A 87 5.38 25.65 22.74
CA GLU A 87 5.46 26.78 21.80
C GLU A 87 6.85 26.90 21.15
N GLU A 88 7.92 26.49 21.87
CA GLU A 88 9.29 26.49 21.35
C GLU A 88 9.43 25.46 20.23
N ILE A 89 9.04 24.21 20.47
CA ILE A 89 9.08 23.14 19.47
C ILE A 89 8.19 23.50 18.28
N LEU A 90 7.04 24.11 18.55
CA LEU A 90 6.13 24.55 17.51
C LEU A 90 6.78 25.60 16.59
N LYS A 91 7.45 26.62 17.16
CA LYS A 91 8.14 27.67 16.38
C LYS A 91 9.29 27.11 15.54
N GLU A 92 10.01 26.13 16.06
CA GLU A 92 11.07 25.44 15.32
C GLU A 92 10.53 24.65 14.13
N GLY A 93 9.39 23.97 14.31
CA GLY A 93 8.83 23.06 13.33
C GLY A 93 7.95 23.71 12.25
N LEU A 94 7.44 24.91 12.48
CA LEU A 94 6.59 25.61 11.52
C LEU A 94 7.39 26.16 10.34
N SER A 95 6.94 25.87 9.13
CA SER A 95 7.57 26.33 7.90
C SER A 95 6.56 26.53 6.77
N LEU A 96 7.01 27.02 5.61
CA LEU A 96 6.19 27.30 4.45
C LEU A 96 5.04 28.27 4.75
N LEU A 97 5.33 29.57 4.74
CA LEU A 97 4.33 30.61 4.92
C LEU A 97 3.61 30.87 3.59
N CYS A 98 2.31 30.64 3.56
CA CYS A 98 1.45 30.83 2.39
C CYS A 98 0.34 31.80 2.65
N LYS A 99 -0.20 32.44 1.61
CA LYS A 99 -1.41 33.25 1.71
C LYS A 99 -2.63 32.36 2.05
N THR A 100 -3.48 32.83 2.94
CA THR A 100 -4.77 32.18 3.20
C THR A 100 -5.71 32.29 2.00
N GLY A 101 -6.78 31.48 1.94
CA GLY A 101 -7.67 31.41 0.78
C GLY A 101 -8.32 32.75 0.37
N ASN A 102 -8.48 33.70 1.30
CA ASN A 102 -8.96 35.06 1.02
C ASN A 102 -7.86 36.05 0.59
N GLY A 103 -6.57 35.62 0.60
CA GLY A 103 -5.41 36.43 0.23
C GLY A 103 -5.04 37.56 1.19
N LEU A 104 -5.79 37.74 2.29
CA LEU A 104 -5.63 38.85 3.24
C LEU A 104 -4.66 38.57 4.37
N ALA A 105 -4.35 37.29 4.63
CA ALA A 105 -3.48 36.88 5.71
C ALA A 105 -2.48 35.82 5.22
N HIS A 106 -1.48 35.52 6.04
CA HIS A 106 -0.53 34.43 5.82
C HIS A 106 -0.63 33.43 6.95
N ALA A 107 -0.45 32.16 6.64
CA ALA A 107 -0.40 31.08 7.63
C ALA A 107 0.71 30.08 7.25
N TYR A 108 1.27 29.45 8.28
CA TYR A 108 2.14 28.31 8.08
C TYR A 108 1.33 27.11 7.62
N VAL A 109 1.83 26.39 6.61
CA VAL A 109 1.16 25.22 6.03
C VAL A 109 1.92 23.91 6.26
N LYS A 110 3.15 23.95 6.77
CA LYS A 110 3.97 22.78 7.09
C LYS A 110 4.44 22.82 8.54
N PHE A 111 4.39 21.65 9.21
CA PHE A 111 4.90 21.44 10.56
C PHE A 111 5.67 20.12 10.61
N GLU A 112 6.87 20.16 11.18
CA GLU A 112 7.74 18.99 11.40
C GLU A 112 8.28 19.00 12.82
N ALA A 113 8.06 17.91 13.55
CA ALA A 113 8.60 17.71 14.90
C ALA A 113 9.00 16.24 15.10
N LYS A 114 10.08 15.83 14.43
CA LYS A 114 10.62 14.46 14.49
C LYS A 114 11.50 14.29 15.73
N LYS A 115 11.49 13.08 16.33
CA LYS A 115 12.40 12.68 17.44
C LYS A 115 12.35 13.63 18.64
N LYS A 116 11.21 14.22 18.93
CA LYS A 116 11.00 15.15 20.04
C LYS A 116 10.39 14.46 21.28
N HIS A 117 10.17 13.14 21.24
CA HIS A 117 9.54 12.34 22.29
C HIS A 117 8.13 12.81 22.69
N LEU A 118 7.41 13.47 21.80
CA LEU A 118 6.09 14.03 22.06
C LEU A 118 5.08 12.93 22.42
N THR A 119 4.28 13.22 23.45
CA THR A 119 3.18 12.37 23.91
C THR A 119 1.81 13.02 23.68
N ASP A 120 1.77 14.34 23.52
CA ASP A 120 0.56 15.16 23.30
C ASP A 120 0.85 16.26 22.28
N ILE A 121 -0.06 16.43 21.33
CA ILE A 121 0.00 17.40 20.23
C ILE A 121 -1.23 18.33 20.20
N SER A 122 -1.94 18.47 21.32
CA SER A 122 -3.17 19.26 21.41
C SER A 122 -3.01 20.71 20.94
N LEU A 123 -1.80 21.26 21.08
CA LEU A 123 -1.48 22.62 20.64
C LEU A 123 -1.67 22.81 19.12
N LEU A 124 -1.54 21.73 18.29
CA LEU A 124 -1.74 21.79 16.85
C LEU A 124 -3.18 22.13 16.43
N GLN A 125 -4.16 21.88 17.28
CA GLN A 125 -5.57 22.16 16.97
C GLN A 125 -5.83 23.61 16.52
N ARG A 126 -4.96 24.53 16.90
CA ARG A 126 -5.08 25.96 16.56
C ARG A 126 -4.55 26.29 15.15
N TYR A 127 -3.79 25.38 14.53
CA TYR A 127 -3.08 25.62 13.27
C TYR A 127 -3.84 25.02 12.08
N ILE A 128 -5.09 25.42 11.91
CA ILE A 128 -6.08 24.88 10.94
C ILE A 128 -5.64 24.98 9.47
N HIS A 129 -4.64 25.79 9.17
CA HIS A 129 -4.12 25.94 7.81
C HIS A 129 -2.99 24.98 7.45
N LEU A 130 -2.57 24.09 8.38
CA LEU A 130 -1.57 23.07 8.09
C LEU A 130 -2.07 22.12 7.00
N ARG A 131 -1.18 21.83 6.05
CA ARG A 131 -1.38 20.89 4.95
C ARG A 131 -0.43 19.69 5.04
N TYR A 132 0.75 19.89 5.61
CA TYR A 132 1.82 18.90 5.73
C TYR A 132 2.25 18.81 7.18
N VAL A 133 2.15 17.61 7.75
CA VAL A 133 2.50 17.37 9.17
C VAL A 133 3.35 16.12 9.25
N ASP A 134 4.56 16.25 9.82
CA ASP A 134 5.46 15.15 10.13
C ASP A 134 5.77 15.11 11.63
N LEU A 135 5.29 14.04 12.27
CA LEU A 135 5.44 13.77 13.70
C LEU A 135 6.15 12.45 13.94
N SER A 136 6.98 12.01 12.99
CA SER A 136 7.67 10.71 13.06
C SER A 136 8.59 10.60 14.26
N GLU A 137 8.78 9.36 14.73
CA GLU A 137 9.69 9.00 15.83
C GLU A 137 9.39 9.75 17.16
N ASN A 138 8.11 9.78 17.51
CA ASN A 138 7.63 10.31 18.77
C ASN A 138 6.99 9.20 19.65
N LYS A 139 6.23 9.57 20.64
CA LYS A 139 5.56 8.64 21.58
C LYS A 139 4.04 8.84 21.58
N LEU A 140 3.47 9.22 20.44
CA LEU A 140 2.06 9.50 20.31
C LEU A 140 1.23 8.21 20.39
N ARG A 141 0.12 8.29 21.13
CA ARG A 141 -0.90 7.24 21.22
C ARG A 141 -2.25 7.68 20.68
N ASP A 142 -2.46 8.98 20.50
CA ASP A 142 -3.70 9.58 20.06
C ASP A 142 -3.45 10.65 19.00
N LEU A 143 -4.24 10.60 17.92
CA LEU A 143 -4.21 11.56 16.82
C LEU A 143 -5.48 12.45 16.78
N SER A 144 -6.35 12.34 17.76
CA SER A 144 -7.59 13.14 17.83
C SER A 144 -7.37 14.65 17.73
N PRO A 145 -6.23 15.23 18.21
CA PRO A 145 -5.97 16.67 18.01
C PRO A 145 -5.84 17.09 16.54
N LEU A 146 -5.54 16.16 15.63
CA LEU A 146 -5.44 16.47 14.20
C LEU A 146 -6.79 16.62 13.51
N SER A 147 -7.91 16.29 14.18
CA SER A 147 -9.27 16.37 13.62
C SER A 147 -9.67 17.78 13.16
N SER A 148 -9.10 18.82 13.79
CA SER A 148 -9.32 20.22 13.41
C SER A 148 -8.55 20.66 12.15
N LEU A 149 -7.58 19.89 11.71
CA LEU A 149 -6.72 20.20 10.56
C LEU A 149 -7.38 19.78 9.24
N THR A 150 -8.57 20.33 8.97
CA THR A 150 -9.40 19.91 7.82
C THR A 150 -8.77 20.16 6.45
N HIS A 151 -7.71 20.97 6.36
CA HIS A 151 -6.95 21.21 5.12
C HIS A 151 -5.74 20.31 4.94
N LEU A 152 -5.55 19.30 5.83
CA LEU A 152 -4.41 18.41 5.79
C LEU A 152 -4.43 17.59 4.49
N LEU A 153 -3.29 17.55 3.81
CA LEU A 153 -3.06 16.79 2.57
C LEU A 153 -2.15 15.59 2.82
N TRP A 154 -1.18 15.75 3.71
CA TRP A 154 -0.15 14.78 3.97
C TRP A 154 0.15 14.68 5.47
N LEU A 155 0.16 13.46 5.97
CA LEU A 155 0.43 13.14 7.37
C LEU A 155 1.43 12.00 7.48
N LYS A 156 2.51 12.22 8.22
CA LYS A 156 3.48 11.19 8.57
C LYS A 156 3.62 11.10 10.08
N VAL A 157 3.37 9.91 10.64
CA VAL A 157 3.42 9.63 12.08
C VAL A 157 4.13 8.30 12.35
N ASP A 158 5.15 8.01 11.57
CA ASP A 158 5.92 6.78 11.66
C ASP A 158 6.66 6.66 12.99
N GLY A 159 6.91 5.43 13.45
CA GLY A 159 7.69 5.21 14.67
C GLY A 159 7.06 5.78 15.93
N ASN A 160 5.75 5.69 16.06
CA ASN A 160 4.99 6.12 17.23
C ASN A 160 4.42 4.91 18.01
N LEU A 161 3.51 5.14 18.92
CA LEU A 161 2.90 4.13 19.79
C LEU A 161 1.41 3.92 19.50
N LEU A 162 0.97 4.21 18.28
CA LEU A 162 -0.42 4.09 17.88
C LEU A 162 -0.85 2.62 17.85
N THR A 163 -2.03 2.33 18.39
CA THR A 163 -2.61 0.98 18.41
C THR A 163 -3.77 0.81 17.44
N SER A 164 -4.33 1.91 16.95
CA SER A 164 -5.38 1.96 15.94
C SER A 164 -5.04 3.02 14.89
N ALA A 165 -5.48 2.78 13.66
CA ALA A 165 -5.43 3.73 12.55
C ALA A 165 -6.67 4.64 12.48
N CYS A 166 -7.65 4.43 13.38
CA CYS A 166 -8.89 5.18 13.40
C CYS A 166 -8.65 6.65 13.74
N MET A 167 -9.13 7.53 12.88
CA MET A 167 -9.14 8.98 13.09
C MET A 167 -10.35 9.60 12.41
N GLN A 168 -10.72 10.81 12.85
CA GLN A 168 -11.81 11.52 12.22
C GLN A 168 -11.50 11.77 10.73
N GLU A 169 -12.52 11.64 9.89
CA GLU A 169 -12.40 11.89 8.46
C GLU A 169 -11.83 13.28 8.15
N LEU A 170 -10.78 13.32 7.35
CA LEU A 170 -10.15 14.53 6.83
C LEU A 170 -10.39 14.60 5.32
N PRO A 171 -11.20 15.57 4.84
CA PRO A 171 -11.77 15.54 3.49
C PRO A 171 -10.76 15.72 2.35
N TYR A 172 -9.58 16.27 2.64
CA TYR A 172 -8.55 16.53 1.65
C TYR A 172 -7.31 15.66 1.80
N LEU A 173 -7.25 14.79 2.81
CA LEU A 173 -6.08 13.98 3.10
C LEU A 173 -5.84 12.97 1.96
N GLN A 174 -4.64 13.01 1.39
CA GLN A 174 -4.23 12.21 0.24
C GLN A 174 -3.18 11.17 0.60
N ILE A 175 -2.29 11.48 1.51
CA ILE A 175 -1.17 10.61 1.89
C ILE A 175 -1.13 10.48 3.41
N ILE A 176 -1.11 9.23 3.90
CA ILE A 176 -0.90 8.89 5.31
C ILE A 176 0.22 7.86 5.40
N SER A 177 1.19 8.12 6.27
CA SER A 177 2.15 7.12 6.72
C SER A 177 2.03 6.90 8.21
N LEU A 178 1.76 5.65 8.59
CA LEU A 178 1.62 5.14 9.96
C LEU A 178 2.61 3.99 10.20
N ALA A 179 3.73 3.98 9.48
CA ALA A 179 4.70 2.90 9.55
C ALA A 179 5.32 2.74 10.95
N HIS A 180 5.75 1.52 11.28
CA HIS A 180 6.43 1.22 12.54
C HIS A 180 5.69 1.69 13.80
N ASN A 181 4.39 1.43 13.83
CA ASN A 181 3.53 1.63 14.99
C ASN A 181 3.14 0.27 15.61
N ARG A 182 2.11 0.25 16.45
CA ARG A 182 1.59 -0.96 17.12
C ARG A 182 0.17 -1.28 16.68
N ILE A 183 -0.21 -0.85 15.46
CA ILE A 183 -1.58 -0.94 14.94
C ILE A 183 -1.93 -2.41 14.73
N LYS A 184 -3.07 -2.81 15.27
CA LYS A 184 -3.65 -4.15 15.10
C LYS A 184 -4.93 -4.10 14.28
N ASP A 185 -5.63 -2.98 14.39
CA ASP A 185 -6.93 -2.73 13.80
C ASP A 185 -6.85 -1.54 12.84
N ILE A 186 -7.35 -1.77 11.63
CA ILE A 186 -7.34 -0.80 10.53
C ILE A 186 -8.75 -0.33 10.16
N GLU A 187 -9.74 -0.62 10.99
CA GLU A 187 -11.07 -0.07 10.81
C GLU A 187 -11.09 1.45 11.02
N GLY A 188 -12.04 2.11 10.37
CA GLY A 188 -12.25 3.56 10.54
C GLY A 188 -11.34 4.45 9.70
N ILE A 189 -10.58 3.91 8.75
CA ILE A 189 -9.90 4.73 7.75
C ILE A 189 -10.91 5.09 6.65
N THR A 190 -11.48 6.31 6.72
CA THR A 190 -12.60 6.71 5.85
C THR A 190 -12.31 7.96 5.01
N HIS A 191 -11.04 8.33 4.84
CA HIS A 191 -10.65 9.54 4.12
C HIS A 191 -10.94 9.44 2.61
N PRO A 192 -11.86 10.25 2.05
CA PRO A 192 -12.40 10.03 0.70
C PRO A 192 -11.42 10.29 -0.44
N ARG A 193 -10.35 11.05 -0.18
CA ARG A 193 -9.31 11.38 -1.18
C ARG A 193 -7.99 10.69 -0.93
N LEU A 194 -7.96 9.73 0.01
CA LEU A 194 -6.73 9.01 0.33
C LEU A 194 -6.25 8.23 -0.90
N ALA A 195 -5.05 8.55 -1.35
CA ALA A 195 -4.40 7.94 -2.50
C ALA A 195 -3.28 6.98 -2.08
N ASN A 196 -2.51 7.33 -1.05
CA ASN A 196 -1.40 6.53 -0.56
C ASN A 196 -1.56 6.27 0.94
N LEU A 197 -1.46 4.99 1.33
CA LEU A 197 -1.54 4.55 2.72
C LEU A 197 -0.37 3.60 3.02
N SER A 198 0.52 4.02 3.93
CA SER A 198 1.55 3.14 4.47
C SER A 198 1.23 2.72 5.90
N LEU A 199 1.19 1.40 6.11
CA LEU A 199 0.98 0.72 7.39
C LEU A 199 2.14 -0.27 7.66
N LYS A 200 3.30 -0.05 7.02
CA LYS A 200 4.49 -0.91 7.14
C LYS A 200 4.89 -1.14 8.59
N GLY A 201 5.33 -2.35 8.93
CA GLY A 201 5.93 -2.65 10.24
C GLY A 201 4.96 -2.51 11.42
N ASN A 202 3.69 -2.89 11.23
CA ASN A 202 2.67 -2.90 12.28
C ASN A 202 2.35 -4.32 12.77
N LYS A 203 1.23 -4.52 13.43
CA LYS A 203 0.80 -5.82 13.98
C LYS A 203 -0.55 -6.28 13.39
N ILE A 204 -0.85 -5.90 12.14
CA ILE A 204 -2.12 -6.12 11.46
C ILE A 204 -2.22 -7.59 11.04
N LYS A 205 -3.35 -8.24 11.35
CA LYS A 205 -3.61 -9.65 11.03
C LYS A 205 -4.59 -9.84 9.87
N THR A 206 -5.43 -8.87 9.59
CA THR A 206 -6.46 -8.94 8.55
C THR A 206 -6.66 -7.60 7.88
N ALA A 207 -6.95 -7.61 6.58
CA ALA A 207 -7.25 -6.41 5.80
C ALA A 207 -8.75 -6.08 5.71
N LEU A 208 -9.62 -6.87 6.35
CA LEU A 208 -11.08 -6.72 6.27
C LEU A 208 -11.59 -5.33 6.63
N GLY A 209 -10.92 -4.61 7.53
CA GLY A 209 -11.27 -3.23 7.91
C GLY A 209 -11.16 -2.23 6.77
N LEU A 210 -10.32 -2.47 5.76
CA LEU A 210 -10.15 -1.56 4.61
C LEU A 210 -11.35 -1.59 3.65
N SER A 211 -12.03 -2.72 3.52
CA SER A 211 -13.19 -2.86 2.63
C SER A 211 -14.39 -2.02 3.07
N GLN A 212 -14.49 -1.69 4.35
CA GLN A 212 -15.56 -0.89 4.94
C GLN A 212 -15.33 0.61 4.75
N GLY A 213 -14.07 1.02 4.53
CA GLY A 213 -13.65 2.43 4.55
C GLY A 213 -13.97 3.24 3.30
N GLN A 214 -14.58 2.65 2.26
CA GLN A 214 -14.88 3.33 0.99
C GLN A 214 -13.67 4.05 0.35
N LEU A 215 -12.50 3.45 0.42
CA LEU A 215 -11.22 4.01 -0.07
C LEU A 215 -11.13 3.98 -1.60
N PHE A 216 -12.11 4.58 -2.28
CA PHE A 216 -12.22 4.56 -3.75
C PHE A 216 -11.11 5.31 -4.48
N SER A 217 -10.31 6.08 -3.78
CA SER A 217 -9.20 6.85 -4.36
C SER A 217 -7.84 6.23 -4.06
N LEU A 218 -7.77 5.10 -3.36
CA LEU A 218 -6.51 4.50 -2.96
C LEU A 218 -5.81 3.87 -4.17
N HIS A 219 -4.55 4.27 -4.40
CA HIS A 219 -3.70 3.79 -5.49
C HIS A 219 -2.52 2.98 -4.98
N ILE A 220 -1.98 3.33 -3.82
CA ILE A 220 -0.82 2.69 -3.22
C ILE A 220 -1.18 2.25 -1.79
N LEU A 221 -0.95 0.98 -1.50
CA LEU A 221 -1.13 0.40 -0.18
C LEU A 221 0.12 -0.39 0.22
N GLU A 222 0.73 0.01 1.33
CA GLU A 222 1.88 -0.67 1.89
C GLU A 222 1.54 -1.32 3.23
N LEU A 223 1.62 -2.65 3.27
CA LEU A 223 1.37 -3.50 4.43
C LEU A 223 2.55 -4.42 4.75
N ARG A 224 3.76 -4.10 4.24
CA ARG A 224 4.98 -4.87 4.49
C ARG A 224 5.25 -4.99 5.99
N GLY A 225 5.77 -6.16 6.42
CA GLY A 225 6.19 -6.39 7.80
C GLY A 225 5.03 -6.39 8.79
N ASN A 226 3.90 -6.94 8.42
CA ASN A 226 2.73 -7.15 9.27
C ASN A 226 2.54 -8.65 9.61
N LYS A 227 1.34 -9.06 9.98
CA LYS A 227 0.98 -10.43 10.37
C LYS A 227 -0.23 -10.93 9.60
N LEU A 228 -0.38 -10.49 8.34
CA LEU A 228 -1.49 -10.92 7.48
C LEU A 228 -1.35 -12.39 7.13
N GLU A 229 -2.42 -13.15 7.23
CA GLU A 229 -2.48 -14.58 6.89
C GLU A 229 -3.12 -14.82 5.52
N SER A 230 -3.90 -13.85 5.01
CA SER A 230 -4.52 -13.87 3.69
C SER A 230 -4.68 -12.47 3.11
N THR A 231 -5.03 -12.39 1.83
CA THR A 231 -5.37 -11.15 1.13
C THR A 231 -6.86 -10.80 1.19
N ALA A 232 -7.65 -11.57 1.93
CA ALA A 232 -9.07 -11.33 2.10
C ALA A 232 -9.39 -9.92 2.61
N GLY A 233 -10.37 -9.25 2.01
CA GLY A 233 -10.79 -7.90 2.39
C GLY A 233 -10.10 -6.76 1.62
N LEU A 234 -9.22 -7.05 0.67
CA LEU A 234 -8.56 -6.06 -0.19
C LEU A 234 -9.45 -5.67 -1.39
N ASN A 235 -10.67 -5.25 -1.15
CA ASN A 235 -11.56 -4.79 -2.22
C ASN A 235 -11.32 -3.30 -2.53
N LEU A 236 -10.24 -3.01 -3.27
CA LEU A 236 -9.75 -1.65 -3.57
C LEU A 236 -9.63 -1.46 -5.09
N PRO A 237 -10.71 -1.10 -5.78
CA PRO A 237 -10.83 -1.20 -7.24
C PRO A 237 -9.88 -0.28 -8.04
N LYS A 238 -9.32 0.76 -7.42
CA LYS A 238 -8.35 1.66 -8.05
C LYS A 238 -6.92 1.44 -7.60
N LEU A 239 -6.68 0.40 -6.81
CA LEU A 239 -5.34 0.10 -6.32
C LEU A 239 -4.43 -0.29 -7.49
N LYS A 240 -3.25 0.32 -7.55
CA LYS A 240 -2.22 0.07 -8.55
C LYS A 240 -1.03 -0.67 -7.98
N ASN A 241 -0.57 -0.28 -6.80
CA ASN A 241 0.60 -0.84 -6.15
C ASN A 241 0.21 -1.41 -4.78
N LEU A 242 0.54 -2.68 -4.56
CA LEU A 242 0.26 -3.40 -3.32
C LEU A 242 1.52 -4.08 -2.82
N TYR A 243 1.97 -3.68 -1.63
CA TYR A 243 3.18 -4.18 -0.98
C TYR A 243 2.80 -5.00 0.25
N LEU A 244 2.93 -6.33 0.14
CA LEU A 244 2.58 -7.31 1.17
C LEU A 244 3.78 -8.16 1.63
N ALA A 245 5.01 -7.73 1.32
CA ALA A 245 6.20 -8.46 1.70
C ALA A 245 6.29 -8.65 3.23
N GLN A 246 6.98 -9.71 3.68
CA GLN A 246 7.23 -9.97 5.10
C GLN A 246 5.93 -10.06 5.93
N ASN A 247 5.02 -10.94 5.50
CA ASN A 247 3.80 -11.30 6.20
C ASN A 247 3.75 -12.83 6.41
N ALA A 248 2.61 -13.36 6.82
CA ALA A 248 2.37 -14.79 6.97
C ALA A 248 1.30 -15.28 5.97
N ILE A 249 1.24 -14.68 4.76
CA ILE A 249 0.20 -14.95 3.78
C ILE A 249 0.39 -16.34 3.18
N SER A 250 -0.62 -17.19 3.34
CA SER A 250 -0.71 -18.52 2.75
C SER A 250 -1.87 -18.66 1.76
N SER A 251 -2.80 -17.68 1.71
CA SER A 251 -3.96 -17.66 0.82
C SER A 251 -4.10 -16.31 0.12
N LEU A 252 -4.40 -16.36 -1.19
CA LEU A 252 -4.58 -15.18 -2.05
C LEU A 252 -6.07 -14.89 -2.32
N GLU A 253 -6.95 -15.16 -1.37
CA GLU A 253 -8.37 -14.82 -1.48
C GLU A 253 -8.60 -13.32 -1.57
N GLY A 254 -9.55 -12.87 -2.41
CA GLY A 254 -9.98 -11.47 -2.48
C GLY A 254 -9.19 -10.60 -3.44
N LEU A 255 -8.28 -11.16 -4.26
CA LEU A 255 -7.57 -10.43 -5.29
C LEU A 255 -8.42 -10.10 -6.52
N GLU A 256 -9.57 -10.76 -6.69
CA GLU A 256 -10.46 -10.61 -7.85
C GLU A 256 -11.00 -9.19 -8.05
N GLY A 257 -11.07 -8.40 -6.98
CA GLY A 257 -11.48 -7.00 -7.01
C GLY A 257 -10.40 -6.00 -7.46
N LEU A 258 -9.15 -6.46 -7.65
CA LEU A 258 -7.99 -5.60 -7.90
C LEU A 258 -7.67 -5.47 -9.41
N GLY A 259 -8.68 -5.16 -10.23
CA GLY A 259 -8.55 -5.12 -11.68
C GLY A 259 -7.60 -4.06 -12.25
N GLN A 260 -7.20 -3.06 -11.48
CA GLN A 260 -6.24 -2.03 -11.90
C GLN A 260 -4.84 -2.22 -11.31
N LEU A 261 -4.62 -3.32 -10.57
CA LEU A 261 -3.33 -3.60 -9.95
C LEU A 261 -2.26 -3.82 -11.03
N THR A 262 -1.17 -3.07 -10.94
CA THR A 262 0.00 -3.16 -11.84
C THR A 262 1.19 -3.84 -11.19
N THR A 263 1.33 -3.66 -9.88
CA THR A 263 2.48 -4.12 -9.10
C THR A 263 2.03 -4.82 -7.83
N LEU A 264 2.50 -6.05 -7.61
CA LEU A 264 2.21 -6.84 -6.43
C LEU A 264 3.49 -7.44 -5.84
N HIS A 265 3.78 -7.11 -4.59
CA HIS A 265 4.90 -7.65 -3.83
C HIS A 265 4.42 -8.60 -2.75
N LEU A 266 4.78 -9.87 -2.85
CA LEU A 266 4.48 -10.95 -1.91
C LEU A 266 5.75 -11.64 -1.38
N ARG A 267 6.92 -10.98 -1.50
CA ARG A 267 8.20 -11.52 -1.00
C ARG A 267 8.11 -11.89 0.47
N GLU A 268 8.78 -12.99 0.86
CA GLU A 268 8.87 -13.43 2.26
C GLU A 268 7.49 -13.66 2.90
N ASN A 269 6.70 -14.54 2.28
CA ASN A 269 5.41 -15.02 2.78
C ASN A 269 5.41 -16.56 2.85
N GLN A 270 4.23 -17.18 2.99
CA GLN A 270 4.07 -18.62 3.18
C GLN A 270 3.20 -19.24 2.07
N LEU A 271 3.32 -18.73 0.83
CA LEU A 271 2.54 -19.23 -0.30
C LEU A 271 3.13 -20.55 -0.79
N GLU A 272 2.31 -21.59 -0.81
CA GLU A 272 2.61 -22.89 -1.42
C GLU A 272 1.92 -23.03 -2.78
N THR A 273 0.77 -22.35 -2.96
CA THR A 273 -0.02 -22.36 -4.18
C THR A 273 -0.26 -20.95 -4.71
N LEU A 274 -0.50 -20.85 -6.03
CA LEU A 274 -0.84 -19.60 -6.70
C LEU A 274 -2.35 -19.52 -7.05
N ASP A 275 -3.18 -20.24 -6.30
CA ASP A 275 -4.62 -20.10 -6.40
C ASP A 275 -5.04 -18.70 -5.92
N GLY A 276 -5.98 -18.07 -6.64
CA GLY A 276 -6.45 -16.71 -6.33
C GLY A 276 -6.10 -15.68 -7.40
N PHE A 277 -5.10 -15.93 -8.25
CA PHE A 277 -4.92 -15.13 -9.46
C PHE A 277 -6.03 -15.44 -10.47
N CYS A 278 -6.57 -14.41 -11.11
CA CYS A 278 -7.69 -14.54 -12.02
C CYS A 278 -7.63 -13.55 -13.19
N SER A 279 -8.39 -13.85 -14.24
CA SER A 279 -8.43 -13.04 -15.46
C SER A 279 -8.97 -11.63 -15.28
N SER A 280 -9.58 -11.31 -14.13
CA SER A 280 -9.98 -9.93 -13.79
C SER A 280 -8.80 -9.01 -13.50
N MET A 281 -7.64 -9.55 -13.12
CA MET A 281 -6.40 -8.80 -12.86
C MET A 281 -5.67 -8.42 -14.17
N LYS A 282 -6.36 -7.67 -15.02
CA LYS A 282 -5.95 -7.38 -16.40
C LYS A 282 -4.72 -6.50 -16.54
N CYS A 283 -4.33 -5.78 -15.47
CA CYS A 283 -3.28 -4.76 -15.53
C CYS A 283 -1.99 -5.20 -14.82
N LEU A 284 -1.94 -6.39 -14.20
CA LEU A 284 -0.78 -6.83 -13.43
C LEU A 284 0.42 -7.06 -14.34
N GLN A 285 1.49 -6.29 -14.14
CA GLN A 285 2.71 -6.28 -14.92
C GLN A 285 3.92 -6.83 -14.17
N TYR A 286 3.97 -6.58 -12.88
CA TYR A 286 5.06 -7.00 -12.00
C TYR A 286 4.54 -7.80 -10.82
N LEU A 287 5.12 -8.98 -10.60
CA LEU A 287 4.79 -9.87 -9.49
C LEU A 287 6.07 -10.37 -8.84
N ASN A 288 6.23 -10.08 -7.54
CA ASN A 288 7.36 -10.56 -6.75
C ASN A 288 6.89 -11.59 -5.73
N LEU A 289 7.31 -12.84 -5.93
CA LEU A 289 7.02 -14.01 -5.09
C LEU A 289 8.27 -14.58 -4.41
N ARG A 290 9.38 -13.82 -4.36
CA ARG A 290 10.65 -14.29 -3.78
C ARG A 290 10.44 -14.79 -2.35
N SER A 291 11.16 -15.83 -1.98
CA SER A 291 11.17 -16.43 -0.62
C SER A 291 9.77 -16.82 -0.15
N ASN A 292 9.12 -17.72 -0.89
CA ASN A 292 7.88 -18.39 -0.55
C ASN A 292 8.08 -19.93 -0.58
N GLY A 293 7.00 -20.70 -0.45
CA GLY A 293 7.01 -22.15 -0.41
C GLY A 293 6.56 -22.83 -1.72
N ILE A 294 6.65 -22.15 -2.88
CA ILE A 294 6.16 -22.67 -4.15
C ILE A 294 7.10 -23.79 -4.61
N SER A 295 6.61 -25.04 -4.57
CA SER A 295 7.43 -26.23 -4.78
C SER A 295 7.40 -26.77 -6.21
N SER A 296 6.45 -26.35 -7.04
CA SER A 296 6.27 -26.90 -8.39
C SER A 296 6.04 -25.80 -9.41
N LEU A 297 6.64 -25.92 -10.58
CA LEU A 297 6.40 -25.05 -11.74
C LEU A 297 4.95 -25.18 -12.28
N GLN A 298 4.23 -26.25 -11.94
CA GLN A 298 2.79 -26.37 -12.23
C GLN A 298 1.98 -25.22 -11.62
N GLU A 299 2.40 -24.68 -10.46
CA GLU A 299 1.78 -23.53 -9.86
C GLU A 299 1.96 -22.26 -10.72
N VAL A 300 3.14 -22.12 -11.35
CA VAL A 300 3.45 -21.00 -12.25
C VAL A 300 2.51 -20.97 -13.48
N ALA A 301 2.06 -22.15 -13.94
CA ALA A 301 1.09 -22.23 -15.04
C ALA A 301 -0.21 -21.48 -14.74
N LYS A 302 -0.62 -21.35 -13.46
CA LYS A 302 -1.82 -20.61 -13.05
C LYS A 302 -1.71 -19.11 -13.37
N LEU A 303 -0.51 -18.59 -13.53
CA LEU A 303 -0.28 -17.17 -13.90
C LEU A 303 -0.57 -16.88 -15.39
N GLN A 304 -0.83 -17.88 -16.22
CA GLN A 304 -1.25 -17.71 -17.63
C GLN A 304 -2.52 -16.86 -17.78
N VAL A 305 -3.33 -16.80 -16.73
CA VAL A 305 -4.56 -15.96 -16.69
C VAL A 305 -4.26 -14.46 -16.65
N LEU A 306 -2.98 -14.06 -16.44
CA LEU A 306 -2.54 -12.68 -16.31
C LEU A 306 -1.98 -12.13 -17.63
N PRO A 307 -2.79 -11.46 -18.46
CA PRO A 307 -2.42 -11.14 -19.84
C PRO A 307 -1.31 -10.10 -19.98
N MET A 308 -1.07 -9.29 -18.96
CA MET A 308 -0.10 -8.20 -18.99
C MET A 308 1.14 -8.46 -18.14
N LEU A 309 1.29 -9.66 -17.56
CA LEU A 309 2.45 -9.98 -16.73
C LEU A 309 3.73 -9.95 -17.56
N ARG A 310 4.69 -9.10 -17.18
CA ARG A 310 5.95 -8.87 -17.89
C ARG A 310 7.17 -9.25 -17.08
N ALA A 311 7.10 -9.09 -15.75
CA ALA A 311 8.20 -9.37 -14.87
C ALA A 311 7.73 -10.21 -13.67
N LEU A 312 8.44 -11.31 -13.41
CA LEU A 312 8.15 -12.24 -12.34
C LEU A 312 9.45 -12.50 -11.55
N VAL A 313 9.36 -12.54 -10.24
CA VAL A 313 10.46 -12.92 -9.35
C VAL A 313 10.03 -14.14 -8.54
N LEU A 314 10.75 -15.24 -8.67
CA LEU A 314 10.52 -16.53 -8.00
C LEU A 314 11.73 -17.01 -7.20
N LEU A 315 12.81 -16.25 -7.12
CA LEU A 315 14.01 -16.59 -6.34
C LEU A 315 13.66 -17.10 -4.95
N ASP A 316 14.46 -17.99 -4.42
CA ASP A 316 14.31 -18.55 -3.06
C ASP A 316 12.96 -19.28 -2.86
N ASN A 317 12.40 -19.89 -3.92
CA ASN A 317 11.31 -20.86 -3.85
C ASN A 317 11.84 -22.24 -4.25
N PRO A 318 11.32 -23.36 -3.72
CA PRO A 318 11.79 -24.69 -4.10
C PRO A 318 11.72 -24.97 -5.61
N CYS A 319 10.73 -24.41 -6.33
CA CYS A 319 10.61 -24.55 -7.78
C CYS A 319 11.73 -23.87 -8.56
N SER A 320 12.45 -22.91 -7.98
CA SER A 320 13.58 -22.24 -8.65
C SER A 320 14.85 -23.12 -8.73
N ASP A 321 14.90 -24.21 -7.98
CA ASP A 321 16.01 -25.16 -7.98
C ASP A 321 15.84 -26.28 -9.02
N GLU A 322 14.70 -26.29 -9.75
CA GLU A 322 14.44 -27.30 -10.80
C GLU A 322 15.39 -27.11 -11.99
N ALA A 323 15.78 -28.21 -12.60
CA ALA A 323 16.54 -28.17 -13.85
C ALA A 323 15.73 -27.46 -14.94
N ASP A 324 16.40 -26.65 -15.75
CA ASP A 324 15.80 -25.89 -16.85
C ASP A 324 14.68 -24.90 -16.40
N TYR A 325 14.70 -24.53 -15.12
CA TYR A 325 13.73 -23.62 -14.50
C TYR A 325 13.34 -22.41 -15.37
N ARG A 326 14.34 -21.66 -15.89
CA ARG A 326 14.10 -20.45 -16.69
C ARG A 326 13.36 -20.76 -17.99
N VAL A 327 13.78 -21.83 -18.68
CA VAL A 327 13.16 -22.25 -19.94
C VAL A 327 11.74 -22.77 -19.70
N GLU A 328 11.53 -23.57 -18.64
CA GLU A 328 10.21 -24.08 -18.28
C GLU A 328 9.23 -22.94 -17.92
N VAL A 329 9.68 -21.94 -17.13
CA VAL A 329 8.85 -20.75 -16.85
C VAL A 329 8.48 -20.03 -18.14
N LEU A 330 9.41 -19.91 -19.11
CA LEU A 330 9.16 -19.26 -20.39
C LEU A 330 8.23 -20.08 -21.31
N VAL A 331 8.27 -21.41 -21.21
CA VAL A 331 7.29 -22.30 -21.87
C VAL A 331 5.90 -22.02 -21.35
N LEU A 332 5.74 -21.88 -20.03
CA LEU A 332 4.45 -21.62 -19.37
C LEU A 332 3.97 -20.18 -19.60
N LEU A 333 4.86 -19.19 -19.55
CA LEU A 333 4.56 -17.77 -19.65
C LEU A 333 5.30 -17.10 -20.82
N PRO A 334 4.91 -17.33 -22.06
CA PRO A 334 5.64 -16.90 -23.26
C PRO A 334 5.76 -15.38 -23.42
N HIS A 335 4.90 -14.62 -22.76
CA HIS A 335 4.91 -13.15 -22.82
C HIS A 335 5.77 -12.51 -21.75
N LEU A 336 6.40 -13.32 -20.87
CA LEU A 336 7.27 -12.82 -19.83
C LEU A 336 8.53 -12.20 -20.43
N GLU A 337 8.90 -11.00 -19.97
CA GLU A 337 10.08 -10.28 -20.42
C GLU A 337 11.27 -10.52 -19.50
N ARG A 338 11.02 -10.58 -18.19
CA ARG A 338 12.05 -10.75 -17.16
C ARG A 338 11.64 -11.80 -16.14
N LEU A 339 12.59 -12.64 -15.77
CA LEU A 339 12.51 -13.55 -14.64
C LEU A 339 13.68 -13.28 -13.70
N ASP A 340 13.42 -13.13 -12.41
CA ASP A 340 14.43 -12.95 -11.36
C ASP A 340 15.39 -11.77 -11.64
N LYS A 341 14.84 -10.66 -12.10
CA LYS A 341 15.55 -9.42 -12.50
C LYS A 341 16.29 -9.50 -13.85
N GLU A 342 16.44 -10.65 -14.46
CA GLU A 342 17.14 -10.84 -15.74
C GLU A 342 16.18 -10.94 -16.92
N PHE A 343 16.55 -10.34 -18.03
CA PHE A 343 15.82 -10.51 -19.29
C PHE A 343 16.09 -11.92 -19.87
N PHE A 344 15.13 -12.43 -20.63
CA PHE A 344 15.32 -13.64 -21.41
C PHE A 344 16.10 -13.35 -22.69
N GLU A 345 17.10 -14.19 -22.96
CA GLU A 345 17.88 -14.13 -24.19
C GLU A 345 17.11 -14.76 -25.39
N GLU A 346 17.54 -14.45 -26.61
CA GLU A 346 16.90 -14.98 -27.83
C GLU A 346 17.00 -16.51 -27.90
N ASP A 347 18.10 -17.09 -27.45
CA ASP A 347 18.33 -18.54 -27.42
C ASP A 347 17.36 -19.24 -26.47
N GLU A 348 17.13 -18.70 -25.26
CA GLU A 348 16.15 -19.21 -24.29
C GLU A 348 14.73 -19.17 -24.88
N ARG A 349 14.39 -18.08 -25.58
CA ARG A 349 13.09 -17.94 -26.25
C ARG A 349 12.90 -18.94 -27.39
N ALA A 350 13.95 -19.19 -28.18
CA ALA A 350 13.94 -20.17 -29.27
C ALA A 350 13.75 -21.59 -28.73
N GLU A 351 14.44 -21.94 -27.66
CA GLU A 351 14.33 -23.24 -26.99
C GLU A 351 12.95 -23.46 -26.40
N ALA A 352 12.44 -22.50 -25.61
CA ALA A 352 11.10 -22.55 -25.04
C ALA A 352 10.01 -22.70 -26.10
N ASN A 353 10.17 -22.03 -27.26
CA ASN A 353 9.23 -22.16 -28.38
C ASN A 353 9.23 -23.56 -28.98
N LYS A 354 10.41 -24.20 -29.16
CA LYS A 354 10.52 -25.59 -29.65
C LYS A 354 9.83 -26.56 -28.70
N ILE A 355 10.08 -26.43 -27.40
CA ILE A 355 9.46 -27.28 -26.37
C ILE A 355 7.95 -27.14 -26.41
N ARG A 356 7.46 -25.91 -26.49
CA ARG A 356 6.01 -25.64 -26.54
C ARG A 356 5.35 -26.23 -27.77
N GLN A 357 5.96 -26.08 -28.96
CA GLN A 357 5.46 -26.67 -30.18
C GLN A 357 5.39 -28.19 -30.08
N LYS A 358 6.46 -28.82 -29.60
CA LYS A 358 6.50 -30.27 -29.42
C LYS A 358 5.40 -30.76 -28.46
N ARG A 359 5.19 -30.08 -27.33
CA ARG A 359 4.10 -30.42 -26.38
C ARG A 359 2.71 -30.29 -27.02
N GLN A 360 2.48 -29.25 -27.84
CA GLN A 360 1.22 -29.07 -28.56
C GLN A 360 0.98 -30.16 -29.62
N GLU A 361 2.04 -30.59 -30.32
CA GLU A 361 1.94 -31.69 -31.27
C GLU A 361 1.61 -33.01 -30.56
N GLU A 362 2.28 -33.30 -29.45
CA GLU A 362 2.01 -34.49 -28.61
C GLU A 362 0.58 -34.49 -28.03
N GLU A 363 0.06 -33.36 -27.58
CA GLU A 363 -1.31 -33.21 -27.10
C GLU A 363 -2.35 -33.48 -28.23
N GLN A 364 -2.12 -32.93 -29.44
CA GLN A 364 -2.99 -33.17 -30.59
C GLN A 364 -3.01 -34.63 -31.03
N GLU A 365 -1.84 -35.29 -31.07
CA GLU A 365 -1.76 -36.72 -31.39
C GLU A 365 -2.49 -37.59 -30.36
N MET A 366 -2.45 -37.21 -29.06
CA MET A 366 -3.18 -37.94 -28.02
C MET A 366 -4.70 -37.72 -28.14
N GLU A 367 -5.16 -36.51 -28.46
CA GLU A 367 -6.58 -36.22 -28.68
C GLU A 367 -7.14 -36.96 -29.92
N GLU A 368 -6.39 -36.99 -31.02
CA GLU A 368 -6.78 -37.73 -32.23
C GLU A 368 -6.84 -39.25 -32.02
N SER A 369 -5.92 -39.78 -31.19
CA SER A 369 -5.91 -41.19 -30.84
C SER A 369 -7.10 -41.57 -29.92
N ALA A 370 -7.46 -40.70 -29.00
CA ALA A 370 -8.61 -40.93 -28.09
C ALA A 370 -9.94 -40.90 -28.82
N ASP A 371 -10.12 -40.02 -29.83
CA ASP A 371 -11.32 -39.96 -30.64
C ASP A 371 -11.49 -41.16 -31.59
N SER A 372 -10.38 -41.79 -32.00
CA SER A 372 -10.42 -43.00 -32.82
C SER A 372 -10.88 -44.23 -32.02
N ASP A 373 -10.54 -44.34 -30.72
CA ASP A 373 -10.95 -45.45 -29.86
C ASP A 373 -12.45 -45.38 -29.41
N VAL A 374 -13.09 -44.24 -29.54
CA VAL A 374 -14.52 -44.06 -29.19
C VAL A 374 -15.44 -44.41 -30.36
N THR A 375 -14.90 -44.59 -31.58
CA THR A 375 -15.68 -44.84 -32.81
C THR A 375 -15.66 -46.30 -33.26
N GLU A 376 -15.00 -47.23 -32.56
CA GLU A 376 -15.12 -48.69 -32.68
C GLU A 376 -16.10 -49.26 -31.59
#